data_f9a575cb8111178d0880e85cfd9649b7
#
_entry.id   f9a575cb8111178d0880e85cfd9649b7
#
_cell.length_a   1.000
_cell.length_b   1.000
_cell.length_c   1.000
_cell.angle_alpha   90.00
_cell.angle_beta   90.00
_cell.angle_gamma   90.00
#
_symmetry.space_group_name_H-M   'P 1'
#
loop_
_entity.id
_entity.type
_entity.pdbx_description
1 polymer ?
#
loop_
_entity_poly.entity_id
_entity_poly.type
_entity_poly.pdbx_seq_one_letter_code
_entity_poly.pdbx_strand_id
1 'polypeptide(L)'
;MKIVIMRHAKVLIENRKIYANELKECIEEYDKAPIETKIQNREELVALANSCNYIVSSGLPRSIESLALLGKKAHYIDELFAEVESPYMEQKIVKLSLFTWGFWFKIAWFLGYSNKSKSYKYSKEEAKEGAKLLIDFAKEHGSVLLVGHGLKNILIVKSLKKLGSKEEKKISSKNFGYGVYY
;
A
#
# COMPACT_ATOMS: atom_id res chain seq x y z
N MET A 1 15.66 -16.15 -5.11
CA MET A 1 15.06 -14.83 -5.32
C MET A 1 13.91 -14.69 -4.34
N LYS A 2 13.90 -13.67 -3.46
CA LYS A 2 12.89 -13.51 -2.42
C LYS A 2 12.25 -12.11 -2.52
N ILE A 3 10.91 -12.06 -2.52
CA ILE A 3 10.15 -10.80 -2.55
C ILE A 3 9.25 -10.77 -1.32
N VAL A 4 9.41 -9.75 -0.49
CA VAL A 4 8.56 -9.50 0.68
C VAL A 4 7.72 -8.27 0.39
N ILE A 5 6.40 -8.40 0.52
CA ILE A 5 5.46 -7.29 0.38
C ILE A 5 4.85 -7.01 1.74
N MET A 6 5.05 -5.81 2.27
CA MET A 6 4.58 -5.37 3.59
C MET A 6 3.68 -4.15 3.46
N ARG A 7 2.65 -4.05 4.29
CA ARG A 7 1.83 -2.85 4.41
C ARG A 7 2.42 -1.91 5.48
N HIS A 8 2.34 -0.61 5.25
CA HIS A 8 2.74 0.43 6.21
C HIS A 8 2.02 0.31 7.57
N ALA A 9 2.54 0.98 8.59
CA ALA A 9 1.95 1.13 9.93
C ALA A 9 0.54 1.75 9.87
N LYS A 10 -0.20 1.62 10.97
CA LYS A 10 -1.52 2.22 11.10
C LYS A 10 -1.41 3.75 11.15
N VAL A 11 -2.18 4.41 10.29
CA VAL A 11 -2.33 5.87 10.30
C VAL A 11 -3.30 6.26 11.40
N LEU A 12 -2.93 7.27 12.18
CA LEU A 12 -3.72 7.80 13.29
C LEU A 12 -4.62 8.93 12.78
N ILE A 13 -5.81 8.56 12.34
CA ILE A 13 -6.84 9.50 11.90
C ILE A 13 -8.18 9.17 12.54
N GLU A 14 -8.96 10.20 12.84
CA GLU A 14 -10.31 10.05 13.39
C GLU A 14 -11.29 9.57 12.31
N ASN A 15 -12.08 8.55 12.64
CA ASN A 15 -13.15 8.06 11.78
C ASN A 15 -14.43 8.90 11.97
N ARG A 16 -14.34 10.22 11.70
CA ARG A 16 -15.46 11.14 11.84
C ARG A 16 -16.50 10.98 10.73
N LYS A 17 -17.71 11.48 10.98
CA LYS A 17 -18.76 11.55 9.95
C LYS A 17 -18.53 12.74 9.04
N ILE A 18 -18.51 12.49 7.73
CA ILE A 18 -18.28 13.49 6.68
C ILE A 18 -19.33 13.35 5.56
N TYR A 19 -19.52 14.40 4.77
CA TYR A 19 -20.21 14.30 3.50
C TYR A 19 -19.28 13.75 2.40
N ALA A 20 -19.84 13.25 1.31
CA ALA A 20 -19.07 12.66 0.22
C ALA A 20 -18.07 13.65 -0.43
N ASN A 21 -18.43 14.93 -0.54
CA ASN A 21 -17.58 15.97 -1.11
C ASN A 21 -16.38 16.36 -0.22
N GLU A 22 -16.40 16.00 1.08
CA GLU A 22 -15.30 16.25 2.02
C GLU A 22 -14.23 15.13 1.95
N LEU A 23 -14.49 14.05 1.20
CA LEU A 23 -13.59 12.89 1.18
C LEU A 23 -12.19 13.24 0.65
N LYS A 24 -12.08 14.13 -0.33
CA LYS A 24 -10.78 14.57 -0.87
C LYS A 24 -9.90 15.17 0.23
N GLU A 25 -10.44 16.11 0.99
CA GLU A 25 -9.72 16.78 2.09
C GLU A 25 -9.30 15.76 3.17
N CYS A 26 -10.21 14.83 3.48
CA CYS A 26 -9.90 13.76 4.44
C CYS A 26 -8.81 12.79 3.95
N ILE A 27 -8.70 12.54 2.64
CA ILE A 27 -7.60 11.76 2.07
C ILE A 27 -6.28 12.53 2.20
N GLU A 28 -6.27 13.84 1.93
CA GLU A 28 -5.09 14.68 2.12
C GLU A 28 -4.66 14.76 3.60
N GLU A 29 -5.62 14.82 4.53
CA GLU A 29 -5.35 14.70 5.97
C GLU A 29 -4.76 13.34 6.32
N TYR A 30 -5.33 12.24 5.78
CA TYR A 30 -4.84 10.88 5.99
C TYR A 30 -3.40 10.72 5.51
N ASP A 31 -3.03 11.33 4.39
CA ASP A 31 -1.69 11.23 3.83
C ASP A 31 -0.64 11.95 4.68
N LYS A 32 -1.05 12.97 5.43
CA LYS A 32 -0.21 13.78 6.33
C LYS A 32 -0.28 13.34 7.80
N ALA A 33 -1.26 12.49 8.16
CA ALA A 33 -1.47 12.09 9.54
C ALA A 33 -0.34 11.19 10.05
N PRO A 34 0.04 11.29 11.34
CA PRO A 34 1.08 10.47 11.93
C PRO A 34 0.69 9.00 11.95
N ILE A 35 1.69 8.14 12.05
CA ILE A 35 1.50 6.70 12.17
C ILE A 35 1.64 6.22 13.62
N GLU A 36 1.03 5.07 13.92
CA GLU A 36 1.20 4.40 15.20
C GLU A 36 2.64 3.88 15.35
N THR A 37 3.32 4.32 16.38
CA THR A 37 4.73 3.95 16.65
C THR A 37 4.88 2.65 17.43
N LYS A 38 3.82 2.20 18.11
CA LYS A 38 3.82 0.94 18.86
C LYS A 38 3.60 -0.23 17.90
N ILE A 39 4.64 -1.00 17.66
CA ILE A 39 4.63 -2.14 16.74
C ILE A 39 4.50 -3.43 17.55
N GLN A 40 3.48 -4.23 17.24
CA GLN A 40 3.40 -5.61 17.69
C GLN A 40 4.41 -6.47 16.93
N ASN A 41 5.08 -7.42 17.62
CA ASN A 41 6.08 -8.31 17.00
C ASN A 41 7.22 -7.55 16.28
N ARG A 42 7.66 -6.43 16.85
CA ARG A 42 8.70 -5.57 16.26
C ARG A 42 9.95 -6.34 15.89
N GLU A 43 10.41 -7.24 16.75
CA GLU A 43 11.63 -8.04 16.55
C GLU A 43 11.53 -8.91 15.27
N GLU A 44 10.39 -9.60 15.08
CA GLU A 44 10.12 -10.40 13.89
C GLU A 44 10.17 -9.53 12.62
N LEU A 45 9.53 -8.36 12.65
CA LEU A 45 9.47 -7.46 11.51
C LEU A 45 10.84 -6.85 11.17
N VAL A 46 11.63 -6.52 12.19
CA VAL A 46 13.00 -6.02 12.02
C VAL A 46 13.89 -7.13 11.45
N ALA A 47 13.79 -8.37 11.98
CA ALA A 47 14.53 -9.51 11.45
C ALA A 47 14.16 -9.80 9.99
N LEU A 48 12.86 -9.73 9.65
CA LEU A 48 12.38 -9.85 8.28
C LEU A 48 12.96 -8.77 7.37
N ALA A 49 12.93 -7.50 7.80
CA ALA A 49 13.49 -6.39 7.04
C ALA A 49 15.02 -6.53 6.88
N ASN A 50 15.73 -7.03 7.89
CA ASN A 50 17.15 -7.32 7.84
C ASN A 50 17.50 -8.47 6.88
N SER A 51 16.58 -9.39 6.62
CA SER A 51 16.76 -10.51 5.69
C SER A 51 16.58 -10.12 4.21
N CYS A 52 16.30 -8.84 3.92
CA CYS A 52 16.16 -8.32 2.57
C CYS A 52 17.30 -7.34 2.25
N ASN A 53 17.99 -7.59 1.13
CA ASN A 53 19.16 -6.81 0.71
C ASN A 53 18.77 -5.48 0.05
N TYR A 54 17.59 -5.40 -0.55
CA TYR A 54 17.11 -4.22 -1.25
C TYR A 54 15.73 -3.80 -0.71
N ILE A 55 15.53 -2.52 -0.50
CA ILE A 55 14.32 -1.98 0.12
C ILE A 55 13.68 -0.95 -0.80
N VAL A 56 12.41 -1.18 -1.09
CA VAL A 56 11.58 -0.34 -1.98
C VAL A 56 10.43 0.25 -1.19
N SER A 57 10.07 1.48 -1.50
CA SER A 57 8.93 2.17 -0.88
C SER A 57 8.23 3.07 -1.88
N SER A 58 6.97 3.41 -1.61
CA SER A 58 6.34 4.59 -2.18
C SER A 58 6.88 5.86 -1.51
N GLY A 59 6.75 7.01 -2.15
CA GLY A 59 7.13 8.30 -1.55
C GLY A 59 6.21 8.80 -0.45
N LEU A 60 5.11 8.07 -0.12
CA LEU A 60 4.14 8.53 0.88
C LEU A 60 4.71 8.44 2.31
N PRO A 61 4.49 9.49 3.15
CA PRO A 61 5.08 9.60 4.49
C PRO A 61 4.92 8.33 5.32
N ARG A 62 3.71 7.76 5.38
CA ARG A 62 3.41 6.55 6.17
C ARG A 62 4.26 5.33 5.81
N SER A 63 4.69 5.20 4.53
CA SER A 63 5.58 4.11 4.11
C SER A 63 7.02 4.36 4.54
N ILE A 64 7.50 5.59 4.38
CA ILE A 64 8.85 6.02 4.77
C ILE A 64 9.02 5.95 6.28
N GLU A 65 8.06 6.48 7.03
CA GLU A 65 8.07 6.44 8.51
C GLU A 65 7.99 4.99 9.03
N SER A 66 7.22 4.12 8.35
CA SER A 66 7.17 2.69 8.71
C SER A 66 8.53 2.00 8.56
N LEU A 67 9.29 2.35 7.51
CA LEU A 67 10.66 1.87 7.35
C LEU A 67 11.57 2.41 8.47
N ALA A 68 11.45 3.68 8.81
CA ALA A 68 12.23 4.28 9.90
C ALA A 68 11.97 3.60 11.24
N LEU A 69 10.71 3.22 11.55
CA LEU A 69 10.37 2.44 12.75
C LEU A 69 11.04 1.06 12.78
N LEU A 70 11.34 0.47 11.62
CA LEU A 70 12.09 -0.78 11.49
C LEU A 70 13.61 -0.57 11.44
N GLY A 71 14.10 0.68 11.60
CA GLY A 71 15.50 1.01 11.51
C GLY A 71 16.04 0.93 10.07
N LYS A 72 15.19 1.10 9.08
CA LYS A 72 15.53 0.98 7.65
C LYS A 72 15.28 2.27 6.88
N LYS A 73 15.98 2.37 5.74
CA LYS A 73 15.74 3.40 4.72
C LYS A 73 15.50 2.70 3.38
N ALA A 74 14.68 3.31 2.53
CA ALA A 74 14.48 2.81 1.17
C ALA A 74 15.73 3.05 0.32
N HIS A 75 16.11 2.06 -0.49
CA HIS A 75 17.11 2.17 -1.55
C HIS A 75 16.49 2.73 -2.83
N TYR A 76 15.19 2.45 -3.04
CA TYR A 76 14.43 2.91 -4.20
C TYR A 76 13.05 3.42 -3.77
N ILE A 77 12.68 4.59 -4.26
CA ILE A 77 11.39 5.24 -3.98
C ILE A 77 10.75 5.58 -5.32
N ASP A 78 9.50 5.14 -5.52
CA ASP A 78 8.76 5.42 -6.74
C ASP A 78 7.26 5.49 -6.48
N GLU A 79 6.58 6.46 -7.11
CA GLU A 79 5.12 6.62 -7.05
C GLU A 79 4.36 5.42 -7.62
N LEU A 80 5.01 4.59 -8.44
CA LEU A 80 4.48 3.33 -8.93
C LEU A 80 3.96 2.43 -7.81
N PHE A 81 4.55 2.53 -6.62
CA PHE A 81 4.19 1.77 -5.42
C PHE A 81 3.21 2.51 -4.49
N ALA A 82 2.79 3.73 -4.83
CA ALA A 82 1.84 4.51 -4.04
C ALA A 82 0.45 3.84 -4.01
N GLU A 83 -0.36 4.20 -3.00
CA GLU A 83 -1.72 3.65 -2.89
C GLU A 83 -2.57 4.06 -4.09
N VAL A 84 -3.50 3.21 -4.48
CA VAL A 84 -4.45 3.56 -5.54
C VAL A 84 -5.30 4.74 -5.12
N GLU A 85 -5.46 5.69 -6.04
CA GLU A 85 -6.30 6.86 -5.83
C GLU A 85 -7.76 6.43 -5.60
N SER A 86 -8.39 7.00 -4.60
CA SER A 86 -9.80 6.77 -4.35
C SER A 86 -10.63 7.77 -5.15
N PRO A 87 -11.63 7.34 -5.93
CA PRO A 87 -12.54 8.29 -6.55
C PRO A 87 -13.32 9.04 -5.46
N TYR A 88 -13.77 10.23 -5.78
CA TYR A 88 -14.60 11.05 -4.92
C TYR A 88 -15.64 11.81 -5.75
N MET A 89 -16.60 12.43 -5.09
CA MET A 89 -17.61 13.26 -5.75
C MET A 89 -17.71 14.63 -5.07
N GLU A 90 -18.21 15.61 -5.82
CA GLU A 90 -18.34 16.98 -5.35
C GLU A 90 -19.71 17.27 -4.71
N GLN A 91 -20.65 16.36 -4.85
CA GLN A 91 -22.00 16.52 -4.32
C GLN A 91 -22.06 16.25 -2.83
N LYS A 92 -22.75 17.14 -2.11
CA LYS A 92 -23.07 16.96 -0.71
C LYS A 92 -24.28 16.03 -0.58
N ILE A 93 -24.03 14.76 -0.24
CA ILE A 93 -25.09 13.77 -0.11
C ILE A 93 -25.35 13.50 1.38
N VAL A 94 -25.25 12.28 1.83
CA VAL A 94 -25.47 11.86 3.21
C VAL A 94 -24.17 11.90 4.00
N LYS A 95 -24.24 12.13 5.32
CA LYS A 95 -23.10 11.98 6.24
C LYS A 95 -22.90 10.51 6.59
N LEU A 96 -21.74 9.95 6.22
CA LEU A 96 -21.27 8.65 6.64
C LEU A 96 -19.89 8.76 7.29
N SER A 97 -19.43 7.71 7.97
CA SER A 97 -18.06 7.71 8.48
C SER A 97 -17.05 7.75 7.33
N LEU A 98 -15.89 8.36 7.57
CA LEU A 98 -14.78 8.42 6.60
C LEU A 98 -14.47 7.04 6.01
N PHE A 99 -14.36 6.01 6.85
CA PHE A 99 -14.06 4.65 6.37
C PHE A 99 -15.21 4.02 5.61
N THR A 100 -16.47 4.35 5.93
CA THR A 100 -17.65 3.90 5.17
C THR A 100 -17.65 4.50 3.77
N TRP A 101 -17.36 5.80 3.63
CA TRP A 101 -17.18 6.43 2.31
C TRP A 101 -16.04 5.79 1.53
N GLY A 102 -14.88 5.60 2.16
CA GLY A 102 -13.74 4.92 1.53
C GLY A 102 -14.09 3.51 1.05
N PHE A 103 -14.90 2.76 1.78
CA PHE A 103 -15.37 1.44 1.39
C PHE A 103 -16.29 1.49 0.15
N TRP A 104 -17.31 2.35 0.15
CA TRP A 104 -18.25 2.48 -0.97
C TRP A 104 -17.59 2.99 -2.24
N PHE A 105 -16.69 3.98 -2.13
CA PHE A 105 -15.93 4.45 -3.29
C PHE A 105 -14.99 3.39 -3.85
N LYS A 106 -14.40 2.54 -3.01
CA LYS A 106 -13.63 1.39 -3.50
C LYS A 106 -14.50 0.40 -4.27
N ILE A 107 -15.70 0.08 -3.78
CA ILE A 107 -16.64 -0.77 -4.52
C ILE A 107 -17.00 -0.11 -5.86
N ALA A 108 -17.39 1.15 -5.86
CA ALA A 108 -17.71 1.89 -7.09
C ALA A 108 -16.53 1.90 -8.07
N TRP A 109 -15.30 2.07 -7.57
CA TRP A 109 -14.08 2.03 -8.37
C TRP A 109 -13.84 0.65 -9.02
N PHE A 110 -14.07 -0.45 -8.31
CA PHE A 110 -14.02 -1.79 -8.89
C PHE A 110 -15.10 -2.02 -9.95
N LEU A 111 -16.23 -1.33 -9.86
CA LEU A 111 -17.32 -1.35 -10.85
C LEU A 111 -17.10 -0.37 -12.01
N GLY A 112 -15.94 0.34 -12.04
CA GLY A 112 -15.56 1.23 -13.14
C GLY A 112 -15.76 2.73 -12.88
N TYR A 113 -16.29 3.13 -11.73
CA TYR A 113 -16.37 4.55 -11.36
C TYR A 113 -14.98 5.07 -10.98
N SER A 114 -14.41 5.94 -11.81
CA SER A 114 -13.06 6.49 -11.63
C SER A 114 -13.04 8.02 -11.69
N ASN A 115 -14.12 8.67 -11.23
CA ASN A 115 -14.19 10.13 -11.24
C ASN A 115 -13.01 10.73 -10.47
N LYS A 116 -12.23 11.57 -11.17
CA LYS A 116 -11.04 12.26 -10.64
C LYS A 116 -9.96 11.35 -10.03
N SER A 117 -9.91 10.09 -10.46
CA SER A 117 -8.90 9.12 -10.03
C SER A 117 -8.49 8.21 -11.19
N LYS A 118 -7.35 7.54 -11.04
CA LYS A 118 -6.92 6.52 -12.00
C LYS A 118 -7.90 5.35 -12.01
N SER A 119 -8.24 4.84 -13.20
CA SER A 119 -9.16 3.69 -13.32
C SER A 119 -8.57 2.41 -12.73
N TYR A 120 -9.44 1.45 -12.40
CA TYR A 120 -9.00 0.10 -11.96
C TYR A 120 -8.09 -0.56 -13.00
N LYS A 121 -8.40 -0.42 -14.30
CA LYS A 121 -7.58 -0.96 -15.39
C LYS A 121 -6.17 -0.34 -15.37
N TYR A 122 -6.08 0.98 -15.26
CA TYR A 122 -4.81 1.69 -15.20
C TYR A 122 -3.98 1.26 -13.99
N SER A 123 -4.58 1.23 -12.80
CA SER A 123 -3.90 0.81 -11.56
C SER A 123 -3.43 -0.66 -11.60
N LYS A 124 -4.11 -1.52 -12.36
CA LYS A 124 -3.62 -2.89 -12.63
C LYS A 124 -2.38 -2.94 -13.50
N GLU A 125 -2.29 -2.10 -14.52
CA GLU A 125 -1.07 -2.03 -15.36
C GLU A 125 0.10 -1.48 -14.55
N GLU A 126 -0.08 -0.40 -13.77
CA GLU A 126 0.95 0.08 -12.85
C GLU A 126 1.41 -1.02 -11.88
N ALA A 127 0.47 -1.77 -11.29
CA ALA A 127 0.82 -2.86 -10.38
C ALA A 127 1.57 -4.01 -11.08
N LYS A 128 1.32 -4.23 -12.37
CA LYS A 128 2.06 -5.20 -13.17
C LYS A 128 3.49 -4.72 -13.46
N GLU A 129 3.66 -3.43 -13.74
CA GLU A 129 4.99 -2.82 -13.90
C GLU A 129 5.77 -2.86 -12.58
N GLY A 130 5.13 -2.49 -11.46
CA GLY A 130 5.74 -2.60 -10.14
C GLY A 130 6.14 -4.03 -9.78
N ALA A 131 5.33 -5.03 -10.15
CA ALA A 131 5.66 -6.44 -9.93
C ALA A 131 6.89 -6.88 -10.75
N LYS A 132 7.01 -6.45 -12.01
CA LYS A 132 8.21 -6.73 -12.84
C LYS A 132 9.45 -6.11 -12.21
N LEU A 133 9.37 -4.84 -11.82
CA LEU A 133 10.49 -4.13 -11.20
C LEU A 133 10.95 -4.80 -9.90
N LEU A 134 10.02 -5.29 -9.08
CA LEU A 134 10.35 -6.05 -7.87
C LEU A 134 11.03 -7.39 -8.19
N ILE A 135 10.60 -8.07 -9.26
CA ILE A 135 11.26 -9.29 -9.74
C ILE A 135 12.70 -8.98 -10.17
N ASP A 136 12.90 -7.91 -10.91
CA ASP A 136 14.23 -7.52 -11.40
C ASP A 136 15.15 -7.13 -10.24
N PHE A 137 14.69 -6.34 -9.28
CA PHE A 137 15.45 -6.06 -8.05
C PHE A 137 15.76 -7.33 -7.25
N ALA A 138 14.81 -8.27 -7.16
CA ALA A 138 15.05 -9.51 -6.44
C ALA A 138 16.05 -10.42 -7.15
N LYS A 139 16.12 -10.39 -8.50
CA LYS A 139 17.16 -11.08 -9.28
C LYS A 139 18.54 -10.46 -9.06
N GLU A 140 18.62 -9.12 -9.10
CA GLU A 140 19.87 -8.38 -8.96
C GLU A 140 20.44 -8.47 -7.54
N HIS A 141 19.61 -8.27 -6.53
CA HIS A 141 20.03 -8.17 -5.13
C HIS A 141 19.76 -9.43 -4.29
N GLY A 142 19.18 -10.48 -4.87
CA GLY A 142 18.81 -11.74 -4.18
C GLY A 142 17.50 -11.66 -3.41
N SER A 143 17.21 -10.52 -2.74
CA SER A 143 15.98 -10.30 -1.98
C SER A 143 15.57 -8.84 -1.94
N VAL A 144 14.24 -8.59 -2.00
CA VAL A 144 13.64 -7.25 -1.96
C VAL A 144 12.49 -7.19 -0.95
N LEU A 145 12.41 -6.08 -0.21
CA LEU A 145 11.27 -5.72 0.63
C LEU A 145 10.59 -4.50 0.04
N LEU A 146 9.30 -4.61 -0.27
CA LEU A 146 8.43 -3.45 -0.54
C LEU A 146 7.64 -3.12 0.72
N VAL A 147 7.77 -1.89 1.22
CA VAL A 147 6.82 -1.32 2.18
C VAL A 147 5.88 -0.38 1.43
N GLY A 148 4.65 -0.85 1.23
CA GLY A 148 3.64 -0.19 0.41
C GLY A 148 2.28 -0.12 1.11
N HIS A 149 1.20 -0.25 0.33
CA HIS A 149 -0.16 0.10 0.73
C HIS A 149 -1.14 -1.07 0.54
N GLY A 150 -2.32 -0.96 1.15
CA GLY A 150 -3.26 -2.06 1.21
C GLY A 150 -3.69 -2.59 -0.14
N LEU A 151 -4.32 -1.75 -0.96
CA LEU A 151 -4.90 -2.20 -2.23
C LEU A 151 -3.83 -2.34 -3.32
N LYS A 152 -2.86 -1.42 -3.40
CA LYS A 152 -1.74 -1.51 -4.34
C LYS A 152 -0.96 -2.81 -4.14
N ASN A 153 -0.63 -3.18 -2.92
CA ASN A 153 0.06 -4.43 -2.61
C ASN A 153 -0.72 -5.67 -3.08
N ILE A 154 -2.06 -5.69 -2.91
CA ILE A 154 -2.91 -6.78 -3.41
C ILE A 154 -2.83 -6.90 -4.93
N LEU A 155 -2.84 -5.77 -5.65
CA LEU A 155 -2.73 -5.76 -7.12
C LEU A 155 -1.33 -6.23 -7.57
N ILE A 156 -0.26 -5.79 -6.88
CA ILE A 156 1.12 -6.22 -7.15
C ILE A 156 1.24 -7.74 -6.92
N VAL A 157 0.74 -8.26 -5.80
CA VAL A 157 0.77 -9.69 -5.50
C VAL A 157 0.03 -10.52 -6.56
N LYS A 158 -1.14 -10.05 -7.01
CA LYS A 158 -1.85 -10.71 -8.12
C LYS A 158 -1.02 -10.74 -9.40
N SER A 159 -0.24 -9.70 -9.66
CA SER A 159 0.66 -9.61 -10.81
C SER A 159 1.89 -10.49 -10.66
N LEU A 160 2.52 -10.54 -9.47
CA LEU A 160 3.63 -11.46 -9.16
C LEU A 160 3.23 -12.91 -9.40
N LYS A 161 2.06 -13.35 -8.91
CA LYS A 161 1.55 -14.70 -9.13
C LYS A 161 1.33 -15.01 -10.61
N LYS A 162 0.82 -14.05 -11.39
CA LYS A 162 0.65 -14.20 -12.84
C LYS A 162 1.98 -14.27 -13.60
N LEU A 163 3.03 -13.66 -13.06
CA LEU A 163 4.39 -13.68 -13.59
C LEU A 163 5.20 -14.91 -13.13
N GLY A 164 4.56 -15.83 -12.39
CA GLY A 164 5.15 -17.11 -11.99
C GLY A 164 5.74 -17.16 -10.59
N SER A 165 5.64 -16.07 -9.79
CA SER A 165 6.11 -16.09 -8.40
C SER A 165 5.26 -17.03 -7.54
N LYS A 166 5.91 -17.86 -6.75
CA LYS A 166 5.28 -18.80 -5.81
C LYS A 166 5.07 -18.14 -4.47
N GLU A 167 3.86 -18.30 -3.92
CA GLU A 167 3.51 -17.79 -2.57
C GLU A 167 3.98 -18.76 -1.51
N GLU A 168 4.90 -18.31 -0.64
CA GLU A 168 5.24 -19.03 0.59
C GLU A 168 4.33 -18.58 1.75
N LYS A 169 4.15 -17.27 1.89
CA LYS A 169 3.27 -16.68 2.90
C LYS A 169 2.30 -15.71 2.23
N LYS A 170 1.00 -15.94 2.43
CA LYS A 170 -0.06 -15.06 1.92
C LYS A 170 0.01 -13.69 2.58
N ILE A 171 -0.15 -12.64 1.78
CA ILE A 171 -0.16 -11.27 2.31
C ILE A 171 -1.33 -11.07 3.28
N SER A 172 -1.02 -10.46 4.42
CA SER A 172 -2.02 -10.00 5.38
C SER A 172 -2.42 -8.56 5.09
N SER A 173 -3.71 -8.25 5.19
CA SER A 173 -4.24 -6.88 5.04
C SER A 173 -4.04 -5.99 6.26
N LYS A 174 -3.58 -6.54 7.39
CA LYS A 174 -3.30 -5.78 8.62
C LYS A 174 -2.13 -4.82 8.42
N ASN A 175 -2.05 -3.77 9.22
CA ASN A 175 -0.87 -2.91 9.27
C ASN A 175 0.36 -3.72 9.69
N PHE A 176 1.51 -3.47 9.08
CA PHE A 176 2.70 -4.32 9.13
C PHE A 176 2.46 -5.79 8.72
N GLY A 177 1.27 -6.10 8.22
CA GLY A 177 1.02 -7.40 7.63
C GLY A 177 1.83 -7.59 6.35
N TYR A 178 2.38 -8.78 6.15
CA TYR A 178 3.26 -9.06 5.02
C TYR A 178 2.95 -10.40 4.36
N GLY A 179 3.44 -10.56 3.15
CA GLY A 179 3.50 -11.80 2.39
C GLY A 179 4.89 -12.04 1.83
N VAL A 180 5.23 -13.31 1.50
CA VAL A 180 6.54 -13.73 0.98
C VAL A 180 6.33 -14.51 -0.31
N TYR A 181 7.12 -14.19 -1.32
CA TYR A 181 7.06 -14.74 -2.68
C TYR A 181 8.45 -15.06 -3.22
N TYR A 182 8.55 -16.10 -4.08
CA TYR A 182 9.78 -16.56 -4.71
C TYR A 182 9.65 -16.67 -6.23
#